data_3c8cedace0d2b8198e2cbd8fc2eded01
#
_entry.id   3c8cedace0d2b8198e2cbd8fc2eded01
#
_cell.length_a   1.000
_cell.length_b   1.000
_cell.length_c   1.000
_cell.angle_alpha   90.00
_cell.angle_beta   90.00
_cell.angle_gamma   90.00
#
_symmetry.space_group_name_H-M   'P 1'
#
loop_
_entity.id
_entity.type
_entity.pdbx_description
1 polymer ?
#
loop_
_entity_poly.entity_id
_entity_poly.type
_entity_poly.pdbx_seq_one_letter_code
_entity_poly.pdbx_strand_id
1 'polypeptide(L)'
;MIHVLLVEDSAVFVMGLKLALQSDGEFASIESVATPGAAVAFLNAHPETDVAMVDISLESETDGLTLLGILHEAFPAVRTLVLSHYKTPSYILKAISSGASAYLAKDSAPESIVEAIADVADGKSLFFGETIDADRITRIFGGRENLLARKPQGLTPRELEVLQFTTSGYSNSQIASALEITLNTVDSYKERIKGKFGLDSIVECVAYAVKRGLVSV
;
A
#
# COMPACT_ATOMS: atom_id res chain seq x y z
N MET A 1 20.16 10.59 -5.79
CA MET A 1 20.12 10.40 -4.32
C MET A 1 18.76 10.87 -3.84
N ILE A 2 18.08 10.10 -3.02
CA ILE A 2 16.66 10.25 -2.67
C ILE A 2 16.52 11.08 -1.39
N HIS A 3 15.63 12.09 -1.40
CA HIS A 3 15.25 12.89 -0.23
C HIS A 3 13.98 12.34 0.39
N VAL A 4 14.02 11.92 1.65
CA VAL A 4 12.93 11.25 2.34
C VAL A 4 12.43 12.10 3.52
N LEU A 5 11.11 12.29 3.60
CA LEU A 5 10.43 12.82 4.77
C LEU A 5 9.69 11.68 5.49
N LEU A 6 9.95 11.51 6.77
CA LEU A 6 9.20 10.64 7.67
C LEU A 6 8.12 11.44 8.41
N VAL A 7 6.87 11.02 8.33
CA VAL A 7 5.76 11.57 9.13
C VAL A 7 5.32 10.51 10.13
N GLU A 8 5.85 10.61 11.35
CA GLU A 8 5.75 9.57 12.38
C GLU A 8 5.92 10.22 13.76
N ASP A 9 5.04 9.94 14.69
CA ASP A 9 5.06 10.48 16.06
C ASP A 9 5.86 9.64 17.06
N SER A 10 6.13 8.37 16.75
CA SER A 10 6.96 7.49 17.55
C SER A 10 8.46 7.79 17.37
N ALA A 11 9.06 8.49 18.31
CA ALA A 11 10.50 8.82 18.26
C ALA A 11 11.40 7.57 18.19
N VAL A 12 10.99 6.46 18.84
CA VAL A 12 11.75 5.19 18.81
C VAL A 12 11.73 4.58 17.41
N PHE A 13 10.58 4.58 16.75
CA PHE A 13 10.43 4.06 15.39
C PHE A 13 11.24 4.93 14.41
N VAL A 14 11.14 6.25 14.51
CA VAL A 14 11.92 7.20 13.70
C VAL A 14 13.42 6.93 13.83
N MET A 15 13.91 6.78 15.06
CA MET A 15 15.34 6.54 15.30
C MET A 15 15.82 5.23 14.68
N GLY A 16 15.05 4.15 14.87
CA GLY A 16 15.37 2.83 14.30
C GLY A 16 15.38 2.85 12.77
N LEU A 17 14.38 3.47 12.17
CA LEU A 17 14.28 3.56 10.72
C LEU A 17 15.35 4.46 10.10
N LYS A 18 15.65 5.63 10.70
CA LYS A 18 16.75 6.48 10.24
C LYS A 18 18.08 5.74 10.27
N LEU A 19 18.35 4.96 11.33
CA LEU A 19 19.58 4.17 11.41
C LEU A 19 19.66 3.12 10.30
N ALA A 20 18.56 2.43 10.01
CA ALA A 20 18.50 1.46 8.93
C ALA A 20 18.73 2.09 7.55
N LEU A 21 18.07 3.22 7.26
CA LEU A 21 18.19 3.93 5.99
C LEU A 21 19.55 4.56 5.78
N GLN A 22 20.21 5.08 6.84
CA GLN A 22 21.54 5.71 6.74
C GLN A 22 22.65 4.74 6.34
N SER A 23 22.46 3.43 6.54
CA SER A 23 23.46 2.44 6.18
C SER A 23 23.55 2.14 4.68
N ASP A 24 22.61 2.59 3.88
CA ASP A 24 22.46 2.16 2.46
C ASP A 24 23.11 3.10 1.45
N GLY A 25 23.44 4.34 1.82
CA GLY A 25 24.17 5.29 0.94
C GLY A 25 23.37 5.85 -0.26
N GLU A 26 22.14 5.44 -0.49
CA GLU A 26 21.27 5.92 -1.58
C GLU A 26 20.49 7.18 -1.23
N PHE A 27 20.39 7.52 0.06
CA PHE A 27 19.59 8.63 0.55
C PHE A 27 20.42 9.91 0.72
N ALA A 28 19.93 11.01 0.14
CA ALA A 28 20.55 12.34 0.26
C ALA A 28 20.21 13.00 1.61
N SER A 29 18.96 12.84 2.06
CA SER A 29 18.50 13.30 3.37
C SER A 29 17.34 12.44 3.87
N ILE A 30 17.26 12.30 5.20
CA ILE A 30 16.16 11.60 5.88
C ILE A 30 15.72 12.49 7.03
N GLU A 31 14.67 13.26 6.77
CA GLU A 31 14.09 14.17 7.76
C GLU A 31 12.83 13.56 8.39
N SER A 32 12.44 14.07 9.55
CA SER A 32 11.26 13.54 10.23
C SER A 32 10.46 14.62 10.92
N VAL A 33 9.15 14.49 10.88
CA VAL A 33 8.17 15.35 11.56
C VAL A 33 7.11 14.48 12.23
N ALA A 34 6.51 14.99 13.31
CA ALA A 34 5.56 14.21 14.11
C ALA A 34 4.10 14.50 13.78
N THR A 35 3.78 15.51 12.97
CA THR A 35 2.40 15.92 12.73
C THR A 35 2.13 16.22 11.26
N PRO A 36 0.89 16.06 10.78
CA PRO A 36 0.48 16.42 9.43
C PRO A 36 0.77 17.89 9.06
N GLY A 37 0.51 18.83 9.98
CA GLY A 37 0.78 20.25 9.74
C GLY A 37 2.28 20.53 9.56
N ALA A 38 3.13 19.88 10.34
CA ALA A 38 4.58 19.99 10.19
C ALA A 38 5.06 19.37 8.86
N ALA A 39 4.42 18.28 8.39
CA ALA A 39 4.73 17.67 7.09
C ALA A 39 4.45 18.64 5.93
N VAL A 40 3.29 19.27 5.92
CA VAL A 40 2.92 20.27 4.90
C VAL A 40 3.88 21.48 4.95
N ALA A 41 4.22 21.98 6.15
CA ALA A 41 5.16 23.08 6.30
C ALA A 41 6.57 22.71 5.79
N PHE A 42 7.03 21.50 6.09
CA PHE A 42 8.30 20.97 5.64
C PHE A 42 8.36 20.87 4.12
N LEU A 43 7.37 20.27 3.48
CA LEU A 43 7.33 20.06 2.03
C LEU A 43 7.27 21.40 1.25
N ASN A 44 6.61 22.42 1.81
CA ASN A 44 6.64 23.76 1.23
C ASN A 44 8.06 24.40 1.26
N ALA A 45 8.87 24.07 2.28
CA ALA A 45 10.23 24.58 2.43
C ALA A 45 11.27 23.72 1.67
N HIS A 46 10.94 22.46 1.38
CA HIS A 46 11.83 21.45 0.80
C HIS A 46 11.22 20.80 -0.45
N PRO A 47 11.13 21.55 -1.57
CA PRO A 47 10.54 21.04 -2.82
C PRO A 47 11.36 19.92 -3.48
N GLU A 48 12.60 19.70 -3.01
CA GLU A 48 13.47 18.58 -3.43
C GLU A 48 13.04 17.22 -2.86
N THR A 49 12.06 17.16 -1.96
CA THR A 49 11.61 15.89 -1.35
C THR A 49 11.00 14.96 -2.39
N ASP A 50 11.55 13.76 -2.51
CA ASP A 50 11.10 12.74 -3.47
C ASP A 50 10.00 11.85 -2.87
N VAL A 51 10.19 11.39 -1.62
CA VAL A 51 9.30 10.42 -0.96
C VAL A 51 8.88 10.91 0.42
N ALA A 52 7.58 10.90 0.70
CA ALA A 52 7.02 11.08 2.03
C ALA A 52 6.50 9.73 2.56
N MET A 53 7.13 9.23 3.63
CA MET A 53 6.66 8.05 4.36
C MET A 53 5.69 8.50 5.44
N VAL A 54 4.48 7.97 5.45
CA VAL A 54 3.40 8.43 6.32
C VAL A 54 2.88 7.28 7.19
N ASP A 55 2.94 7.45 8.52
CA ASP A 55 2.12 6.63 9.41
C ASP A 55 0.65 7.06 9.31
N ILE A 56 -0.24 6.09 9.13
CA ILE A 56 -1.69 6.37 9.14
C ILE A 56 -2.27 6.42 10.56
N SER A 57 -1.50 6.00 11.57
CA SER A 57 -1.93 5.92 12.98
C SER A 57 -1.48 7.13 13.80
N LEU A 58 -1.21 8.28 13.17
CA LEU A 58 -0.78 9.49 13.87
C LEU A 58 -1.78 9.92 14.93
N GLU A 59 -1.30 10.20 16.14
CA GLU A 59 -2.10 10.77 17.24
C GLU A 59 -2.30 12.27 17.02
N SER A 60 -3.15 12.64 16.05
CA SER A 60 -3.45 14.04 15.73
C SER A 60 -4.90 14.23 15.27
N GLU A 61 -5.39 15.48 15.22
CA GLU A 61 -6.73 15.81 14.71
C GLU A 61 -6.91 15.42 13.22
N THR A 62 -5.81 15.41 12.47
CA THR A 62 -5.77 14.95 11.08
C THR A 62 -5.09 13.60 11.06
N ASP A 63 -5.77 12.55 10.64
CA ASP A 63 -5.19 11.22 10.51
C ASP A 63 -4.27 11.12 9.26
N GLY A 64 -3.43 10.08 9.22
CA GLY A 64 -2.50 9.90 8.12
C GLY A 64 -3.17 9.68 6.76
N LEU A 65 -4.38 9.10 6.70
CA LEU A 65 -5.12 8.92 5.44
C LEU A 65 -5.59 10.26 4.87
N THR A 66 -6.05 11.18 5.73
CA THR A 66 -6.39 12.55 5.34
C THR A 66 -5.15 13.30 4.84
N LEU A 67 -4.00 13.14 5.53
CA LEU A 67 -2.73 13.70 5.07
C LEU A 67 -2.35 13.21 3.67
N LEU A 68 -2.50 11.92 3.38
CA LEU A 68 -2.21 11.38 2.03
C LEU A 68 -2.99 12.13 0.94
N GLY A 69 -4.29 12.40 1.16
CA GLY A 69 -5.10 13.18 0.22
C GLY A 69 -4.57 14.59 0.03
N ILE A 70 -4.19 15.27 1.12
CA ILE A 70 -3.58 16.60 1.06
C ILE A 70 -2.27 16.57 0.27
N LEU A 71 -1.40 15.59 0.54
CA LEU A 71 -0.11 15.48 -0.16
C LEU A 71 -0.31 15.19 -1.65
N HIS A 72 -1.23 14.32 -2.00
CA HIS A 72 -1.53 13.98 -3.38
C HIS A 72 -2.01 15.20 -4.19
N GLU A 73 -2.85 16.05 -3.59
CA GLU A 73 -3.38 17.24 -4.26
C GLU A 73 -2.39 18.40 -4.30
N ALA A 74 -1.72 18.68 -3.16
CA ALA A 74 -0.87 19.85 -3.01
C ALA A 74 0.58 19.64 -3.47
N PHE A 75 1.08 18.39 -3.41
CA PHE A 75 2.48 18.04 -3.71
C PHE A 75 2.56 16.87 -4.69
N PRO A 76 2.06 16.99 -5.93
CA PRO A 76 1.96 15.85 -6.87
C PRO A 76 3.32 15.27 -7.31
N ALA A 77 4.41 15.99 -7.09
CA ALA A 77 5.76 15.51 -7.35
C ALA A 77 6.29 14.59 -6.24
N VAL A 78 5.74 14.70 -5.01
CA VAL A 78 6.15 13.89 -3.87
C VAL A 78 5.39 12.56 -3.91
N ARG A 79 6.13 11.46 -3.94
CA ARG A 79 5.53 10.12 -3.87
C ARG A 79 5.27 9.75 -2.41
N THR A 80 4.14 9.13 -2.14
CA THR A 80 3.77 8.78 -0.76
C THR A 80 3.82 7.28 -0.51
N LEU A 81 4.51 6.87 0.56
CA LEU A 81 4.61 5.50 1.03
C LEU A 81 3.98 5.43 2.43
N VAL A 82 3.02 4.54 2.61
CA VAL A 82 2.41 4.29 3.91
C VAL A 82 3.18 3.24 4.69
N LEU A 83 3.46 3.54 5.96
CA LEU A 83 3.89 2.56 6.97
C LEU A 83 2.78 2.41 8.02
N SER A 84 2.35 1.17 8.30
CA SER A 84 1.25 0.97 9.25
C SER A 84 1.32 -0.38 9.96
N HIS A 85 0.76 -0.45 11.17
CA HIS A 85 0.46 -1.71 11.85
C HIS A 85 -0.77 -2.41 11.26
N TYR A 86 -1.65 -1.69 10.57
CA TYR A 86 -2.86 -2.25 9.96
C TYR A 86 -2.51 -2.95 8.63
N LYS A 87 -2.78 -4.25 8.55
CA LYS A 87 -2.51 -5.09 7.36
C LYS A 87 -3.77 -5.44 6.59
N THR A 88 -4.92 -4.90 7.00
CA THR A 88 -6.19 -5.24 6.34
C THR A 88 -6.33 -4.50 5.01
N PRO A 89 -6.86 -5.15 3.98
CA PRO A 89 -7.07 -4.55 2.68
C PRO A 89 -7.89 -3.27 2.71
N SER A 90 -8.79 -3.10 3.67
CA SER A 90 -9.57 -1.87 3.79
C SER A 90 -8.71 -0.62 3.97
N TYR A 91 -7.65 -0.71 4.80
CA TYR A 91 -6.72 0.41 4.98
C TYR A 91 -5.85 0.62 3.74
N ILE A 92 -5.39 -0.47 3.12
CA ILE A 92 -4.59 -0.40 1.90
C ILE A 92 -5.41 0.24 0.76
N LEU A 93 -6.66 -0.18 0.58
CA LEU A 93 -7.55 0.38 -0.42
C LEU A 93 -7.89 1.86 -0.15
N LYS A 94 -8.06 2.24 1.11
CA LYS A 94 -8.23 3.66 1.49
C LYS A 94 -6.97 4.46 1.15
N ALA A 95 -5.78 3.95 1.49
CA ALA A 95 -4.51 4.60 1.17
C ALA A 95 -4.35 4.80 -0.35
N ILE A 96 -4.64 3.76 -1.17
CA ILE A 96 -4.64 3.87 -2.63
C ILE A 96 -5.61 4.96 -3.10
N SER A 97 -6.84 4.97 -2.57
CA SER A 97 -7.86 5.97 -2.94
C SER A 97 -7.47 7.39 -2.52
N SER A 98 -6.62 7.53 -1.50
CA SER A 98 -6.05 8.81 -1.05
C SER A 98 -4.76 9.17 -1.78
N GLY A 99 -4.34 8.41 -2.81
CA GLY A 99 -3.19 8.73 -3.66
C GLY A 99 -1.85 8.17 -3.17
N ALA A 100 -1.84 7.20 -2.23
CA ALA A 100 -0.60 6.54 -1.84
C ALA A 100 0.02 5.78 -3.01
N SER A 101 1.35 5.83 -3.11
CA SER A 101 2.15 5.09 -4.09
C SER A 101 2.55 3.71 -3.58
N ALA A 102 2.66 3.53 -2.27
CA ALA A 102 2.98 2.23 -1.66
C ALA A 102 2.36 2.08 -0.27
N TYR A 103 2.26 0.83 0.18
CA TYR A 103 1.80 0.47 1.51
C TYR A 103 2.60 -0.70 2.06
N LEU A 104 3.31 -0.49 3.17
CA LEU A 104 4.05 -1.50 3.88
C LEU A 104 3.61 -1.60 5.34
N ALA A 105 3.83 -2.76 5.91
CA ALA A 105 3.66 -2.97 7.34
C ALA A 105 4.88 -2.41 8.12
N LYS A 106 4.66 -1.83 9.29
CA LYS A 106 5.75 -1.33 10.16
C LYS A 106 6.70 -2.42 10.67
N ASP A 107 6.27 -3.69 10.65
CA ASP A 107 7.08 -4.85 10.97
C ASP A 107 7.77 -5.49 9.76
N SER A 108 7.76 -4.82 8.60
CA SER A 108 8.56 -5.24 7.44
C SER A 108 10.05 -5.17 7.74
N ALA A 109 10.82 -6.06 7.11
CA ALA A 109 12.28 -6.02 7.23
C ALA A 109 12.82 -4.66 6.75
N PRO A 110 13.85 -4.09 7.41
CA PRO A 110 14.41 -2.80 7.01
C PRO A 110 14.82 -2.75 5.54
N GLU A 111 15.40 -3.83 5.03
CA GLU A 111 15.81 -3.97 3.63
C GLU A 111 14.62 -3.82 2.66
N SER A 112 13.46 -4.38 3.02
CA SER A 112 12.24 -4.25 2.21
C SER A 112 11.70 -2.82 2.22
N ILE A 113 11.91 -2.07 3.30
CA ILE A 113 11.52 -0.65 3.36
C ILE A 113 12.44 0.18 2.47
N VAL A 114 13.75 -0.08 2.50
CA VAL A 114 14.75 0.56 1.63
C VAL A 114 14.40 0.34 0.16
N GLU A 115 14.20 -0.92 -0.25
CA GLU A 115 13.81 -1.28 -1.62
C GLU A 115 12.52 -0.57 -2.04
N ALA A 116 11.52 -0.54 -1.16
CA ALA A 116 10.25 0.11 -1.46
C ALA A 116 10.37 1.62 -1.64
N ILE A 117 11.23 2.30 -0.87
CA ILE A 117 11.48 3.74 -1.05
C ILE A 117 12.12 3.98 -2.41
N ALA A 118 13.14 3.18 -2.80
CA ALA A 118 13.80 3.30 -4.09
C ALA A 118 12.80 3.06 -5.24
N ASP A 119 12.01 1.99 -5.17
CA ASP A 119 10.97 1.67 -6.16
C ASP A 119 9.93 2.80 -6.30
N VAL A 120 9.50 3.38 -5.18
CA VAL A 120 8.53 4.48 -5.18
C VAL A 120 9.14 5.76 -5.75
N ALA A 121 10.38 6.07 -5.42
CA ALA A 121 11.11 7.21 -5.99
C ALA A 121 11.26 7.07 -7.51
N ASP A 122 11.47 5.85 -8.02
CA ASP A 122 11.51 5.51 -9.45
C ASP A 122 10.12 5.52 -10.12
N GLY A 123 9.06 5.86 -9.38
CA GLY A 123 7.69 5.98 -9.91
C GLY A 123 6.89 4.68 -9.90
N LYS A 124 7.41 3.60 -9.33
CA LYS A 124 6.65 2.36 -9.15
C LYS A 124 5.61 2.49 -8.03
N SER A 125 4.63 1.61 -8.04
CA SER A 125 3.63 1.50 -6.97
C SER A 125 3.66 0.08 -6.38
N LEU A 126 3.74 -0.02 -5.05
CA LEU A 126 3.94 -1.28 -4.34
C LEU A 126 2.85 -1.49 -3.28
N PHE A 127 1.98 -2.48 -3.50
CA PHE A 127 0.91 -2.83 -2.57
C PHE A 127 0.77 -4.35 -2.45
N PHE A 128 0.51 -4.86 -1.25
CA PHE A 128 0.41 -6.31 -0.96
C PHE A 128 1.66 -7.11 -1.38
N GLY A 129 2.83 -6.47 -1.42
CA GLY A 129 4.06 -7.09 -1.90
C GLY A 129 4.16 -7.26 -3.42
N GLU A 130 3.25 -6.65 -4.19
CA GLU A 130 3.24 -6.65 -5.65
C GLU A 130 3.40 -5.23 -6.18
N THR A 131 4.17 -5.07 -7.25
CA THR A 131 4.20 -3.81 -8.03
C THR A 131 2.93 -3.72 -8.87
N ILE A 132 2.16 -2.66 -8.69
CA ILE A 132 0.88 -2.47 -9.37
C ILE A 132 0.76 -1.07 -9.99
N ASP A 133 -0.16 -0.95 -10.95
CA ASP A 133 -0.60 0.34 -11.47
C ASP A 133 -1.65 0.97 -10.52
N ALA A 134 -1.21 1.92 -9.68
CA ALA A 134 -2.09 2.60 -8.73
C ALA A 134 -3.21 3.39 -9.42
N ASP A 135 -2.94 3.98 -10.60
CA ASP A 135 -3.96 4.68 -11.40
C ASP A 135 -5.04 3.72 -11.87
N ARG A 136 -4.66 2.51 -12.23
CA ARG A 136 -5.60 1.46 -12.63
C ARG A 136 -6.49 1.04 -11.45
N ILE A 137 -5.91 0.84 -10.26
CA ILE A 137 -6.69 0.55 -9.05
C ILE A 137 -7.66 1.70 -8.75
N THR A 138 -7.21 2.94 -8.81
CA THR A 138 -8.04 4.12 -8.58
C THR A 138 -9.19 4.20 -9.61
N ARG A 139 -8.94 3.87 -10.89
CA ARG A 139 -10.00 3.80 -11.92
C ARG A 139 -11.01 2.69 -11.64
N ILE A 140 -10.57 1.51 -11.17
CA ILE A 140 -11.45 0.41 -10.75
C ILE A 140 -12.37 0.89 -9.61
N PHE A 141 -11.81 1.54 -8.58
CA PHE A 141 -12.59 2.09 -7.47
C PHE A 141 -13.49 3.24 -7.88
N GLY A 142 -12.98 4.17 -8.69
CA GLY A 142 -13.72 5.33 -9.18
C GLY A 142 -14.87 5.00 -10.16
N GLY A 143 -15.00 3.74 -10.57
CA GLY A 143 -16.04 3.31 -11.51
C GLY A 143 -15.85 3.83 -12.95
N ARG A 144 -14.66 4.38 -13.25
CA ARG A 144 -14.34 4.93 -14.58
C ARG A 144 -13.90 3.85 -15.58
N GLU A 145 -13.46 2.70 -15.12
CA GLU A 145 -13.21 1.55 -15.99
C GLU A 145 -14.46 0.67 -16.10
N ASN A 146 -14.85 0.34 -17.33
CA ASN A 146 -16.02 -0.49 -17.64
C ASN A 146 -15.72 -2.00 -17.37
N LEU A 147 -14.84 -2.30 -16.41
CA LEU A 147 -14.60 -3.68 -15.91
C LEU A 147 -15.88 -4.29 -15.36
N LEU A 148 -16.86 -3.44 -15.02
CA LEU A 148 -18.19 -3.87 -14.56
C LEU A 148 -19.05 -4.50 -15.65
N ALA A 149 -18.71 -4.37 -16.95
CA ALA A 149 -19.40 -5.01 -18.06
C ALA A 149 -19.04 -6.51 -18.19
N ARG A 150 -17.87 -6.95 -17.69
CA ARG A 150 -17.54 -8.37 -17.61
C ARG A 150 -18.13 -8.97 -16.33
N LYS A 151 -19.08 -9.87 -16.49
CA LYS A 151 -19.46 -10.77 -15.38
C LYS A 151 -18.25 -11.69 -15.15
N PRO A 152 -17.61 -11.69 -13.97
CA PRO A 152 -16.56 -12.64 -13.69
C PRO A 152 -17.16 -14.04 -13.81
N GLN A 153 -16.40 -14.99 -14.32
CA GLN A 153 -16.79 -16.39 -14.21
C GLN A 153 -16.90 -16.71 -12.71
N GLY A 154 -17.95 -17.42 -12.34
CA GLY A 154 -18.23 -17.71 -10.93
C GLY A 154 -17.01 -18.32 -10.24
N LEU A 155 -16.62 -17.75 -9.11
CA LEU A 155 -15.59 -18.35 -8.27
C LEU A 155 -16.10 -19.65 -7.67
N THR A 156 -15.24 -20.64 -7.57
CA THR A 156 -15.54 -21.84 -6.77
C THR A 156 -15.53 -21.46 -5.28
N PRO A 157 -16.17 -22.24 -4.40
CA PRO A 157 -16.12 -21.97 -2.96
C PRO A 157 -14.69 -21.81 -2.44
N ARG A 158 -13.75 -22.61 -2.94
CA ARG A 158 -12.37 -22.58 -2.50
C ARG A 158 -11.62 -21.34 -2.98
N GLU A 159 -11.89 -20.87 -4.19
CA GLU A 159 -11.35 -19.60 -4.69
C GLU A 159 -11.91 -18.41 -3.92
N LEU A 160 -13.20 -18.47 -3.55
CA LEU A 160 -13.82 -17.43 -2.73
C LEU A 160 -13.21 -17.38 -1.32
N GLU A 161 -12.94 -18.53 -0.69
CA GLU A 161 -12.23 -18.60 0.59
C GLU A 161 -10.83 -17.97 0.50
N VAL A 162 -10.05 -18.33 -0.52
CA VAL A 162 -8.72 -17.74 -0.73
C VAL A 162 -8.82 -16.23 -0.94
N LEU A 163 -9.79 -15.76 -1.73
CA LEU A 163 -10.01 -14.35 -1.95
C LEU A 163 -10.44 -13.63 -0.67
N GLN A 164 -11.30 -14.24 0.15
CA GLN A 164 -11.74 -13.69 1.44
C GLN A 164 -10.58 -13.56 2.41
N PHE A 165 -9.74 -14.60 2.57
CA PHE A 165 -8.54 -14.54 3.40
C PHE A 165 -7.54 -13.48 2.90
N THR A 166 -7.36 -13.39 1.57
CA THR A 166 -6.52 -12.34 0.97
C THR A 166 -7.08 -10.95 1.29
N THR A 167 -8.40 -10.77 1.17
CA THR A 167 -9.10 -9.52 1.52
C THR A 167 -8.95 -9.18 3.00
N SER A 168 -8.88 -10.17 3.87
CA SER A 168 -8.66 -10.00 5.31
C SER A 168 -7.19 -9.79 5.69
N GLY A 169 -6.27 -9.69 4.72
CA GLY A 169 -4.85 -9.37 4.95
C GLY A 169 -3.99 -10.56 5.36
N TYR A 170 -4.47 -11.79 5.18
CA TYR A 170 -3.69 -12.99 5.48
C TYR A 170 -2.55 -13.15 4.44
N SER A 171 -1.34 -13.44 4.90
CA SER A 171 -0.22 -13.83 4.04
C SER A 171 -0.48 -15.18 3.38
N ASN A 172 0.22 -15.50 2.28
CA ASN A 172 0.09 -16.80 1.61
C ASN A 172 0.36 -17.97 2.57
N SER A 173 1.31 -17.84 3.50
CA SER A 173 1.59 -18.87 4.51
C SER A 173 0.46 -19.04 5.51
N GLN A 174 -0.18 -17.95 5.93
CA GLN A 174 -1.34 -18.00 6.82
C GLN A 174 -2.57 -18.61 6.11
N ILE A 175 -2.80 -18.25 4.83
CA ILE A 175 -3.86 -18.84 4.00
C ILE A 175 -3.62 -20.35 3.83
N ALA A 176 -2.38 -20.74 3.51
CA ALA A 176 -2.01 -22.14 3.35
C ALA A 176 -2.28 -22.95 4.62
N SER A 177 -1.90 -22.41 5.79
CA SER A 177 -2.15 -23.03 7.09
C SER A 177 -3.64 -23.09 7.42
N ALA A 178 -4.38 -21.98 7.26
CA ALA A 178 -5.81 -21.91 7.58
C ALA A 178 -6.67 -22.84 6.72
N LEU A 179 -6.26 -23.06 5.48
CA LEU A 179 -6.99 -23.90 4.51
C LEU A 179 -6.43 -25.33 4.38
N GLU A 180 -5.38 -25.66 5.16
CA GLU A 180 -4.67 -26.95 5.11
C GLU A 180 -4.20 -27.34 3.69
N ILE A 181 -3.60 -26.37 2.97
CA ILE A 181 -3.06 -26.53 1.61
C ILE A 181 -1.60 -26.05 1.54
N THR A 182 -0.93 -26.29 0.43
CA THR A 182 0.43 -25.81 0.21
C THR A 182 0.46 -24.35 -0.27
N LEU A 183 1.60 -23.66 -0.10
CA LEU A 183 1.84 -22.32 -0.67
C LEU A 183 1.59 -22.29 -2.17
N ASN A 184 2.14 -23.27 -2.92
CA ASN A 184 1.95 -23.38 -4.36
C ASN A 184 0.46 -23.51 -4.73
N THR A 185 -0.35 -24.13 -3.88
CA THR A 185 -1.78 -24.25 -4.09
C THR A 185 -2.49 -22.90 -3.90
N VAL A 186 -2.07 -22.10 -2.90
CA VAL A 186 -2.57 -20.72 -2.72
C VAL A 186 -2.28 -19.87 -3.95
N ASP A 187 -1.04 -19.91 -4.43
CA ASP A 187 -0.63 -19.17 -5.64
C ASP A 187 -1.43 -19.62 -6.87
N SER A 188 -1.65 -20.93 -7.02
CA SER A 188 -2.48 -21.46 -8.09
C SER A 188 -3.94 -20.98 -8.03
N TYR A 189 -4.51 -20.83 -6.83
CA TYR A 189 -5.84 -20.25 -6.66
C TYR A 189 -5.85 -18.77 -7.02
N LYS A 190 -4.86 -17.99 -6.59
CA LYS A 190 -4.74 -16.57 -6.94
C LYS A 190 -4.64 -16.36 -8.44
N GLU A 191 -3.84 -17.17 -9.14
CA GLU A 191 -3.75 -17.13 -10.61
C GLU A 191 -5.10 -17.44 -11.29
N ARG A 192 -5.83 -18.44 -10.80
CA ARG A 192 -7.18 -18.76 -11.33
C ARG A 192 -8.18 -17.63 -11.08
N ILE A 193 -8.12 -16.99 -9.92
CA ILE A 193 -8.97 -15.83 -9.59
C ILE A 193 -8.67 -14.68 -10.56
N LYS A 194 -7.39 -14.35 -10.78
CA LYS A 194 -6.98 -13.32 -11.75
C LYS A 194 -7.54 -13.65 -13.15
N GLY A 195 -7.33 -14.87 -13.61
CA GLY A 195 -7.86 -15.31 -14.91
C GLY A 195 -9.37 -15.22 -15.03
N LYS A 196 -10.12 -15.58 -13.98
CA LYS A 196 -11.60 -15.51 -13.96
C LYS A 196 -12.14 -14.07 -13.96
N PHE A 197 -11.42 -13.17 -13.30
CA PHE A 197 -11.78 -11.75 -13.28
C PHE A 197 -11.26 -11.00 -14.51
N GLY A 198 -10.27 -11.57 -15.22
CA GLY A 198 -9.58 -10.93 -16.34
C GLY A 198 -8.76 -9.74 -15.87
N LEU A 199 -8.15 -9.86 -14.70
CA LEU A 199 -7.32 -8.85 -14.03
C LEU A 199 -5.90 -9.37 -13.86
N ASP A 200 -4.93 -8.45 -13.84
CA ASP A 200 -3.51 -8.81 -13.88
C ASP A 200 -2.91 -9.00 -12.47
N SER A 201 -3.51 -8.36 -11.45
CA SER A 201 -3.04 -8.49 -10.07
C SER A 201 -4.14 -8.97 -9.11
N ILE A 202 -3.71 -9.63 -8.03
CA ILE A 202 -4.65 -10.06 -6.97
C ILE A 202 -5.23 -8.84 -6.22
N VAL A 203 -4.50 -7.73 -6.18
CA VAL A 203 -4.97 -6.47 -5.60
C VAL A 203 -6.17 -5.92 -6.36
N GLU A 204 -6.09 -5.93 -7.70
CA GLU A 204 -7.23 -5.56 -8.55
C GLU A 204 -8.44 -6.47 -8.32
N CYS A 205 -8.18 -7.79 -8.15
CA CYS A 205 -9.24 -8.75 -7.84
C CYS A 205 -9.89 -8.45 -6.50
N VAL A 206 -9.12 -8.15 -5.46
CA VAL A 206 -9.63 -7.75 -4.14
C VAL A 206 -10.44 -6.46 -4.25
N ALA A 207 -9.89 -5.44 -4.89
CA ALA A 207 -10.56 -4.16 -5.11
C ALA A 207 -11.92 -4.34 -5.82
N TYR A 208 -11.92 -5.11 -6.88
CA TYR A 208 -13.13 -5.45 -7.64
C TYR A 208 -14.14 -6.21 -6.79
N ALA A 209 -13.69 -7.25 -6.05
CA ALA A 209 -14.57 -8.10 -5.24
C ALA A 209 -15.22 -7.33 -4.09
N VAL A 210 -14.47 -6.47 -3.39
CA VAL A 210 -15.00 -5.58 -2.34
C VAL A 210 -16.05 -4.64 -2.92
N LYS A 211 -15.74 -3.97 -4.04
CA LYS A 211 -16.67 -3.06 -4.69
C LYS A 211 -17.97 -3.72 -5.14
N ARG A 212 -17.91 -5.01 -5.52
CA ARG A 212 -19.08 -5.80 -5.94
C ARG A 212 -19.81 -6.48 -4.78
N GLY A 213 -19.30 -6.36 -3.55
CA GLY A 213 -19.84 -7.06 -2.39
C GLY A 213 -19.71 -8.59 -2.47
N LEU A 214 -18.74 -9.10 -3.24
CA LEU A 214 -18.44 -10.54 -3.32
C LEU A 214 -17.70 -11.02 -2.07
N VAL A 215 -16.94 -10.14 -1.45
CA VAL A 215 -16.25 -10.33 -0.18
C VAL A 215 -16.46 -9.09 0.69
N SER A 216 -16.48 -9.30 2.01
CA SER A 216 -16.52 -8.20 3.01
C SER A 216 -15.13 -7.94 3.56
N VAL A 217 -14.89 -6.68 3.92
CA VAL A 217 -13.65 -6.20 4.54
C VAL A 217 -13.83 -6.12 6.03
#